data_508d113555c1de9f2f6f38ad212d3073
#
_entry.id   508d113555c1de9f2f6f38ad212d3073
#
_cell.length_a   1.000
_cell.length_b   1.000
_cell.length_c   1.000
_cell.angle_alpha   90.00
_cell.angle_beta   90.00
_cell.angle_gamma   90.00
#
_symmetry.space_group_name_H-M   'P 1'
#
loop_
_entity.id
_entity.type
_entity.pdbx_description
1 polymer ?
#
loop_
_entity_poly.entity_id
_entity_poly.type
_entity_poly.pdbx_seq_one_letter_code
_entity_poly.pdbx_strand_id
1 'polypeptide(L)'
;MPKYALYAKRMDPRLKEEAASTDTSQKGLKTMYEEVVRRMFHFIKGTCTNCGLPGHSFRGCSAPVTSFGTVIFRVNDLSWNQADVLTKNSSSYTGFESYIPKLEVLLIQRRDSLGFVEILRGKYNPLDIEYIKKQIQGMTDRERERLLTVPFDDLWSELWGVDSRTSAHYRNDKEISRQKLQILQGGIDINEGKISLESLIKECAVHWNTPEWGFPKGRRDPHENDLACALREMSEETGIKKENVIVIQNIEPLCETFYGSNHVHYCHKYYTVFVKSNLEVTYDDTNLHMKREIGNLQWFSLEDGLQKIRADNIEKREILVKMTTLLRSFCPILHE
;
A
#
# COMPACT_ATOMS: atom_id res chain seq x y z
N MET A 1 15.02 32.18 28.25
CA MET A 1 13.74 32.61 27.65
C MET A 1 13.74 32.92 26.15
N PRO A 2 14.58 32.39 25.26
CA PRO A 2 14.46 32.65 23.81
C PRO A 2 13.80 31.54 22.96
N LYS A 3 13.52 30.35 23.48
CA LYS A 3 12.94 29.26 22.66
C LYS A 3 11.43 29.37 22.42
N TYR A 4 10.71 30.13 23.24
CA TYR A 4 9.23 30.23 23.15
C TYR A 4 8.73 31.31 22.19
N ALA A 5 9.55 32.30 21.85
CA ALA A 5 9.15 33.36 20.90
C ALA A 5 9.03 32.91 19.43
N LEU A 6 9.71 31.81 19.05
CA LEU A 6 9.62 31.27 17.70
C LEU A 6 8.33 30.47 17.48
N TYR A 7 7.75 29.89 18.52
CA TYR A 7 6.52 29.10 18.42
C TYR A 7 5.27 29.97 18.32
N ALA A 8 5.26 31.14 18.96
CA ALA A 8 4.13 32.09 18.89
C ALA A 8 3.89 32.67 17.48
N LYS A 9 4.89 32.63 16.59
CA LYS A 9 4.73 33.10 15.18
C LYS A 9 3.99 32.10 14.28
N ARG A 10 3.81 30.85 14.70
CA ARG A 10 3.15 29.78 13.93
C ARG A 10 1.76 29.40 14.46
N MET A 11 1.20 30.16 15.39
CA MET A 11 -0.16 29.90 15.90
C MET A 11 -1.23 30.29 14.87
N ASP A 12 -2.24 29.43 14.74
CA ASP A 12 -3.47 29.70 13.96
C ASP A 12 -4.07 31.05 14.40
N PRO A 13 -4.40 31.96 13.49
CA PRO A 13 -5.00 33.25 13.80
C PRO A 13 -6.24 33.16 14.71
N ARG A 14 -7.06 32.11 14.57
CA ARG A 14 -8.27 31.88 15.39
C ARG A 14 -7.93 31.63 16.87
N LEU A 15 -6.81 30.98 17.18
CA LEU A 15 -6.36 30.77 18.55
C LEU A 15 -5.81 32.05 19.19
N LYS A 16 -5.38 33.04 18.37
CA LYS A 16 -4.95 34.37 18.85
C LYS A 16 -6.12 35.27 19.23
N GLU A 17 -7.25 35.17 18.53
CA GLU A 17 -8.46 35.92 18.84
C GLU A 17 -9.16 35.40 20.10
N GLU A 18 -9.26 34.09 20.31
CA GLU A 18 -9.79 33.49 21.55
C GLU A 18 -8.95 33.84 22.78
N ALA A 19 -7.62 33.92 22.63
CA ALA A 19 -6.73 34.30 23.73
C ALA A 19 -6.82 35.78 24.13
N ALA A 20 -7.34 36.63 23.25
CA ALA A 20 -7.47 38.07 23.52
C ALA A 20 -8.78 38.46 24.27
N SER A 21 -9.73 37.53 24.43
CA SER A 21 -11.06 37.78 25.00
C SER A 21 -11.29 37.30 26.44
N THR A 22 -10.27 36.73 27.11
CA THR A 22 -10.44 36.11 28.43
C THR A 22 -9.72 36.82 29.56
N ASP A 23 -10.31 36.69 30.76
CA ASP A 23 -9.91 37.25 32.05
C ASP A 23 -8.39 37.28 32.28
N THR A 24 -7.82 38.45 32.52
CA THR A 24 -6.40 38.75 32.74
C THR A 24 -5.90 38.46 34.17
N SER A 25 -6.67 37.78 35.01
CA SER A 25 -6.20 37.35 36.33
C SER A 25 -5.06 36.32 36.22
N GLN A 26 -4.11 36.35 37.17
CA GLN A 26 -3.02 35.33 37.17
C GLN A 26 -3.54 33.88 37.16
N LYS A 27 -4.74 33.66 37.69
CA LYS A 27 -5.42 32.33 37.73
C LYS A 27 -5.99 31.99 36.37
N GLY A 28 -6.59 32.96 35.66
CA GLY A 28 -7.09 32.80 34.29
C GLY A 28 -5.97 32.55 33.31
N LEU A 29 -4.86 33.26 33.41
CA LEU A 29 -3.66 33.07 32.58
C LEU A 29 -3.02 31.68 32.78
N LYS A 30 -2.98 31.18 34.04
CA LYS A 30 -2.46 29.83 34.31
C LYS A 30 -3.35 28.75 33.76
N THR A 31 -4.68 28.87 33.87
CA THR A 31 -5.66 27.92 33.35
C THR A 31 -5.65 27.91 31.81
N MET A 32 -5.54 29.11 31.20
CA MET A 32 -5.42 29.25 29.74
C MET A 32 -4.10 28.64 29.23
N TYR A 33 -3.00 28.86 29.95
CA TYR A 33 -1.69 28.28 29.62
C TYR A 33 -1.75 26.74 29.70
N GLU A 34 -2.35 26.19 30.76
CA GLU A 34 -2.53 24.75 30.94
C GLU A 34 -3.43 24.15 29.86
N GLU A 35 -4.49 24.86 29.45
CA GLU A 35 -5.37 24.42 28.35
C GLU A 35 -4.65 24.50 26.99
N VAL A 36 -3.90 25.56 26.71
CA VAL A 36 -3.08 25.69 25.50
C VAL A 36 -1.98 24.63 25.47
N VAL A 37 -1.32 24.39 26.58
CA VAL A 37 -0.32 23.34 26.71
C VAL A 37 -0.98 21.96 26.55
N ARG A 38 -2.15 21.72 27.14
CA ARG A 38 -2.91 20.48 26.98
C ARG A 38 -3.37 20.26 25.55
N ARG A 39 -3.85 21.31 24.84
CA ARG A 39 -4.19 21.29 23.42
C ARG A 39 -2.94 21.09 22.55
N MET A 40 -1.82 21.74 22.88
CA MET A 40 -0.53 21.49 22.22
C MET A 40 -0.03 20.06 22.46
N PHE A 41 -0.15 19.51 23.67
CA PHE A 41 0.17 18.11 23.94
C PHE A 41 -0.80 17.13 23.26
N HIS A 42 -2.08 17.50 23.06
CA HIS A 42 -3.01 16.73 22.23
C HIS A 42 -2.63 16.82 20.74
N PHE A 43 -2.14 17.96 20.29
CA PHE A 43 -1.60 18.18 18.95
C PHE A 43 -0.27 17.47 18.70
N ILE A 44 0.55 17.30 19.75
CA ILE A 44 1.80 16.55 19.73
C ILE A 44 1.55 15.02 19.87
N LYS A 45 0.40 14.60 20.36
CA LYS A 45 -0.01 13.19 20.46
C LYS A 45 -0.49 12.61 19.13
N GLY A 46 0.38 12.65 18.13
CA GLY A 46 0.30 11.77 16.95
C GLY A 46 -0.48 12.36 15.78
N THR A 47 0.21 12.47 14.68
CA THR A 47 -0.40 12.58 13.36
C THR A 47 -1.06 11.27 13.01
N CYS A 48 -2.22 11.31 12.37
CA CYS A 48 -2.90 10.14 11.86
C CYS A 48 -2.00 9.42 10.83
N THR A 49 -1.69 8.16 11.05
CA THR A 49 -0.85 7.37 10.14
C THR A 49 -1.48 7.21 8.76
N ASN A 50 -2.81 7.37 8.62
CA ASN A 50 -3.49 7.32 7.34
C ASN A 50 -3.33 8.61 6.52
N CYS A 51 -3.83 9.74 7.02
CA CYS A 51 -3.88 11.00 6.26
C CYS A 51 -2.75 11.97 6.60
N GLY A 52 -1.93 11.71 7.62
CA GLY A 52 -0.85 12.59 8.07
C GLY A 52 -1.31 13.83 8.85
N LEU A 53 -2.62 14.04 9.04
CA LEU A 53 -3.15 15.19 9.76
C LEU A 53 -3.21 14.92 11.27
N PRO A 54 -3.00 15.96 12.10
CA PRO A 54 -3.15 15.83 13.55
C PRO A 54 -4.63 15.77 13.97
N GLY A 55 -4.88 15.40 15.24
CA GLY A 55 -6.17 15.52 15.89
C GLY A 55 -7.04 14.26 15.89
N HIS A 56 -6.66 13.20 15.18
CA HIS A 56 -7.34 11.90 15.20
C HIS A 56 -6.37 10.73 14.98
N SER A 57 -6.81 9.54 15.37
CA SER A 57 -6.09 8.29 15.07
C SER A 57 -6.54 7.68 13.74
N PHE A 58 -5.83 6.66 13.25
CA PHE A 58 -6.23 5.89 12.07
C PHE A 58 -7.69 5.43 12.12
N ARG A 59 -8.15 4.94 13.27
CA ARG A 59 -9.53 4.42 13.43
C ARG A 59 -10.62 5.48 13.29
N GLY A 60 -10.29 6.74 13.56
CA GLY A 60 -11.21 7.87 13.43
C GLY A 60 -10.99 8.68 12.15
N CYS A 61 -10.19 8.19 11.22
CA CYS A 61 -9.89 8.90 9.98
C CYS A 61 -11.04 8.76 8.99
N SER A 62 -11.54 9.89 8.47
CA SER A 62 -12.57 9.93 7.43
C SER A 62 -11.99 9.87 6.00
N ALA A 63 -10.66 10.02 5.84
CA ALA A 63 -10.02 9.90 4.54
C ALA A 63 -9.99 8.43 4.08
N PRO A 64 -9.93 8.16 2.77
CA PRO A 64 -9.72 6.82 2.25
C PRO A 64 -8.50 6.16 2.91
N VAL A 65 -8.54 4.85 3.07
CA VAL A 65 -7.37 4.10 3.56
C VAL A 65 -6.24 4.22 2.54
N THR A 66 -5.22 4.97 2.90
CA THR A 66 -4.17 5.38 1.96
C THR A 66 -2.92 4.51 2.11
N SER A 67 -2.39 4.08 0.95
CA SER A 67 -1.06 3.48 0.82
C SER A 67 -0.22 4.31 -0.14
N PHE A 68 1.10 4.24 0.04
CA PHE A 68 2.07 4.96 -0.77
C PHE A 68 3.04 3.98 -1.39
N GLY A 69 3.33 4.14 -2.66
CA GLY A 69 4.19 3.23 -3.39
C GLY A 69 4.91 3.92 -4.54
N THR A 70 5.56 3.11 -5.34
CA THR A 70 6.34 3.58 -6.49
C THR A 70 5.99 2.78 -7.74
N VAL A 71 5.94 3.46 -8.90
CA VAL A 71 6.06 2.82 -10.21
C VAL A 71 7.50 2.97 -10.64
N ILE A 72 8.19 1.84 -10.75
CA ILE A 72 9.65 1.80 -10.94
C ILE A 72 9.93 1.45 -12.39
N PHE A 73 10.70 2.30 -13.05
CA PHE A 73 11.11 2.11 -14.44
C PHE A 73 12.62 1.93 -14.58
N ARG A 74 13.01 1.18 -15.60
CA ARG A 74 14.36 1.21 -16.17
C ARG A 74 14.29 1.35 -17.68
N VAL A 75 15.38 1.81 -18.28
CA VAL A 75 15.58 1.76 -19.73
C VAL A 75 16.48 0.57 -20.02
N ASN A 76 15.95 -0.43 -20.70
CA ASN A 76 16.70 -1.61 -21.11
C ASN A 76 17.56 -1.28 -22.35
N ASP A 77 18.61 -0.49 -22.13
CA ASP A 77 19.57 -0.10 -23.15
C ASP A 77 20.95 0.10 -22.51
N LEU A 78 21.92 -0.70 -22.94
CA LEU A 78 23.32 -0.62 -22.46
C LEU A 78 24.00 0.71 -22.80
N SER A 79 23.51 1.42 -23.83
CA SER A 79 23.99 2.75 -24.18
C SER A 79 23.38 3.87 -23.35
N TRP A 80 22.37 3.55 -22.52
CA TRP A 80 21.72 4.51 -21.65
C TRP A 80 22.66 4.95 -20.55
N ASN A 81 23.14 6.18 -20.67
CA ASN A 81 23.79 6.87 -19.57
C ASN A 81 22.81 7.92 -19.04
N GLN A 82 22.24 7.64 -17.90
CA GLN A 82 21.22 8.42 -17.22
C GLN A 82 21.64 9.88 -17.02
N ALA A 83 22.90 10.12 -16.64
CA ALA A 83 23.45 11.45 -16.45
C ALA A 83 23.47 12.26 -17.78
N ASP A 84 23.67 11.59 -18.90
CA ASP A 84 23.80 12.27 -20.21
C ASP A 84 22.46 12.68 -20.82
N VAL A 85 21.41 11.87 -20.60
CA VAL A 85 20.09 12.14 -21.22
C VAL A 85 19.30 13.17 -20.44
N LEU A 86 19.47 13.20 -19.12
CA LEU A 86 18.62 13.94 -18.21
C LEU A 86 19.24 15.25 -17.74
N THR A 87 20.56 15.38 -17.81
CA THR A 87 21.28 16.63 -17.50
C THR A 87 21.59 17.49 -18.73
N LYS A 88 21.70 16.90 -19.94
CA LYS A 88 22.11 17.61 -21.12
C LYS A 88 21.01 18.28 -21.93
N ASN A 89 19.74 17.98 -21.71
CA ASN A 89 18.69 18.43 -22.63
C ASN A 89 17.44 18.98 -21.98
N SER A 90 17.58 20.07 -21.26
CA SER A 90 16.43 20.96 -21.01
C SER A 90 15.85 21.61 -22.28
N SER A 91 16.46 21.41 -23.45
CA SER A 91 16.06 22.08 -24.69
C SER A 91 15.62 21.17 -25.85
N SER A 92 15.81 19.85 -25.78
CA SER A 92 15.31 18.97 -26.85
C SER A 92 14.45 17.82 -26.26
N TYR A 93 13.14 18.02 -26.36
CA TYR A 93 12.06 17.12 -26.04
C TYR A 93 12.13 15.75 -26.75
N THR A 94 12.88 15.65 -27.80
CA THR A 94 12.96 14.47 -28.69
C THR A 94 13.84 13.35 -28.12
N GLY A 95 14.57 13.57 -27.05
CA GLY A 95 15.55 12.59 -26.55
C GLY A 95 14.89 11.40 -25.79
N PHE A 96 13.85 11.64 -25.00
CA PHE A 96 13.27 10.60 -24.15
C PHE A 96 12.29 9.68 -24.92
N GLU A 97 11.61 10.20 -25.94
CA GLU A 97 10.66 9.43 -26.74
C GLU A 97 11.31 8.20 -27.40
N SER A 98 12.58 8.30 -27.81
CA SER A 98 13.33 7.19 -28.38
C SER A 98 13.55 6.03 -27.40
N TYR A 99 13.48 6.28 -26.09
CA TYR A 99 13.66 5.26 -25.06
C TYR A 99 12.34 4.61 -24.60
N ILE A 100 11.19 5.19 -24.95
CA ILE A 100 9.87 4.64 -24.56
C ILE A 100 9.72 3.16 -24.97
N PRO A 101 10.11 2.72 -26.19
CA PRO A 101 10.03 1.30 -26.55
C PRO A 101 10.96 0.38 -25.74
N LYS A 102 11.95 0.95 -25.06
CA LYS A 102 12.93 0.23 -24.22
C LYS A 102 12.65 0.36 -22.73
N LEU A 103 11.54 1.02 -22.37
CA LEU A 103 11.12 1.12 -20.98
C LEU A 103 10.61 -0.22 -20.49
N GLU A 104 11.09 -0.59 -19.33
CA GLU A 104 10.58 -1.69 -18.55
C GLU A 104 10.06 -1.17 -17.21
N VAL A 105 8.99 -1.81 -16.71
CA VAL A 105 8.39 -1.55 -15.40
C VAL A 105 8.67 -2.74 -14.49
N LEU A 106 9.04 -2.46 -13.24
CA LEU A 106 9.14 -3.49 -12.23
C LEU A 106 7.77 -3.74 -11.62
N LEU A 107 7.32 -4.98 -11.69
CA LEU A 107 6.15 -5.45 -10.94
C LEU A 107 6.58 -6.45 -9.87
N ILE A 108 5.86 -6.44 -8.78
CA ILE A 108 5.92 -7.45 -7.73
C ILE A 108 4.67 -8.33 -7.80
N GLN A 109 4.84 -9.61 -7.51
CA GLN A 109 3.76 -10.56 -7.32
C GLN A 109 3.55 -10.78 -5.84
N ARG A 110 2.33 -10.76 -5.37
CA ARG A 110 2.04 -11.14 -3.98
C ARG A 110 2.44 -12.59 -3.74
N ARG A 111 2.89 -12.91 -2.53
CA ARG A 111 3.13 -14.29 -2.11
C ARG A 111 1.81 -15.09 -2.08
N ASP A 112 0.81 -14.50 -1.46
CA ASP A 112 -0.54 -15.05 -1.35
C ASP A 112 -1.56 -14.05 -1.89
N SER A 113 -2.62 -14.53 -2.54
CA SER A 113 -3.68 -13.66 -3.05
C SER A 113 -4.41 -12.94 -1.92
N LEU A 114 -4.95 -11.75 -2.22
CA LEU A 114 -5.74 -10.98 -1.24
C LEU A 114 -6.91 -11.82 -0.72
N GLY A 115 -7.60 -12.54 -1.59
CA GLY A 115 -8.73 -13.38 -1.22
C GLY A 115 -8.36 -14.48 -0.23
N PHE A 116 -7.24 -15.15 -0.45
CA PHE A 116 -6.72 -16.19 0.45
C PHE A 116 -6.37 -15.62 1.83
N VAL A 117 -5.66 -14.50 1.88
CA VAL A 117 -5.31 -13.82 3.11
C VAL A 117 -6.56 -13.37 3.88
N GLU A 118 -7.56 -12.79 3.20
CA GLU A 118 -8.79 -12.31 3.86
C GLU A 118 -9.63 -13.45 4.44
N ILE A 119 -9.74 -14.59 3.75
CA ILE A 119 -10.42 -15.77 4.30
C ILE A 119 -9.69 -16.30 5.52
N LEU A 120 -8.36 -16.47 5.46
CA LEU A 120 -7.59 -16.95 6.60
C LEU A 120 -7.61 -15.98 7.80
N ARG A 121 -7.65 -14.66 7.57
CA ARG A 121 -7.76 -13.66 8.65
C ARG A 121 -9.11 -13.67 9.36
N GLY A 122 -10.13 -14.28 8.77
CA GLY A 122 -11.45 -14.40 9.37
C GLY A 122 -12.16 -13.05 9.63
N LYS A 123 -11.76 -11.97 8.96
CA LYS A 123 -12.38 -10.63 9.14
C LYS A 123 -13.60 -10.43 8.24
N TYR A 124 -14.47 -11.44 8.21
CA TYR A 124 -15.71 -11.44 7.45
C TYR A 124 -16.86 -12.01 8.30
N ASN A 125 -18.08 -11.75 7.85
CA ASN A 125 -19.24 -12.45 8.36
C ASN A 125 -19.43 -13.76 7.57
N PRO A 126 -19.45 -14.95 8.19
CA PRO A 126 -19.68 -16.22 7.48
C PRO A 126 -20.99 -16.26 6.68
N LEU A 127 -22.01 -15.47 7.08
CA LEU A 127 -23.29 -15.37 6.37
C LEU A 127 -23.24 -14.44 5.12
N ASP A 128 -22.16 -13.68 4.94
CA ASP A 128 -21.98 -12.83 3.77
C ASP A 128 -21.38 -13.64 2.60
N ILE A 129 -22.24 -14.44 2.00
CA ILE A 129 -21.86 -15.37 0.92
C ILE A 129 -21.30 -14.64 -0.29
N GLU A 130 -21.84 -13.47 -0.63
CA GLU A 130 -21.36 -12.68 -1.77
C GLU A 130 -19.94 -12.14 -1.54
N TYR A 131 -19.63 -11.70 -0.33
CA TYR A 131 -18.27 -11.33 0.03
C TYR A 131 -17.31 -12.52 -0.09
N ILE A 132 -17.71 -13.68 0.46
CA ILE A 132 -16.90 -14.90 0.42
C ILE A 132 -16.65 -15.36 -1.02
N LYS A 133 -17.68 -15.35 -1.89
CA LYS A 133 -17.53 -15.65 -3.31
C LYS A 133 -16.50 -14.74 -3.99
N LYS A 134 -16.53 -13.44 -3.71
CA LYS A 134 -15.54 -12.48 -4.24
C LYS A 134 -14.12 -12.81 -3.78
N GLN A 135 -13.93 -13.20 -2.51
CA GLN A 135 -12.61 -13.61 -2.03
C GLN A 135 -12.14 -14.89 -2.76
N ILE A 136 -13.00 -15.88 -2.91
CA ILE A 136 -12.70 -17.12 -3.64
C ILE A 136 -12.36 -16.84 -5.11
N GLN A 137 -13.06 -15.94 -5.76
CA GLN A 137 -12.77 -15.53 -7.15
C GLN A 137 -11.38 -14.89 -7.29
N GLY A 138 -10.90 -14.21 -6.25
CA GLY A 138 -9.55 -13.62 -6.21
C GLY A 138 -8.41 -14.61 -5.97
N MET A 139 -8.71 -15.84 -5.51
CA MET A 139 -7.70 -16.85 -5.19
C MET A 139 -7.19 -17.59 -6.42
N THR A 140 -5.97 -18.11 -6.32
CA THR A 140 -5.46 -19.11 -7.27
C THR A 140 -6.13 -20.46 -7.03
N ASP A 141 -6.11 -21.33 -8.05
CA ASP A 141 -6.65 -22.69 -7.92
C ASP A 141 -5.92 -23.49 -6.83
N ARG A 142 -4.61 -23.31 -6.72
CA ARG A 142 -3.79 -23.93 -5.67
C ARG A 142 -4.19 -23.46 -4.27
N GLU A 143 -4.48 -22.18 -4.07
CA GLU A 143 -4.90 -21.65 -2.77
C GLU A 143 -6.27 -22.18 -2.37
N ARG A 144 -7.20 -22.32 -3.32
CA ARG A 144 -8.52 -22.93 -3.10
C ARG A 144 -8.39 -24.39 -2.65
N GLU A 145 -7.54 -25.17 -3.32
CA GLU A 145 -7.24 -26.53 -2.94
C GLU A 145 -6.64 -26.61 -1.53
N ARG A 146 -5.70 -25.72 -1.20
CA ARG A 146 -5.08 -25.64 0.12
C ARG A 146 -6.09 -25.36 1.24
N LEU A 147 -7.08 -24.50 1.01
CA LEU A 147 -8.15 -24.22 1.99
C LEU A 147 -9.01 -25.46 2.31
N LEU A 148 -9.07 -26.42 1.40
CA LEU A 148 -9.83 -27.66 1.60
C LEU A 148 -8.97 -28.79 2.21
N THR A 149 -7.67 -28.81 1.93
CA THR A 149 -6.82 -29.98 2.19
C THR A 149 -5.79 -29.77 3.29
N VAL A 150 -5.35 -28.53 3.52
CA VAL A 150 -4.28 -28.22 4.49
C VAL A 150 -4.89 -27.79 5.83
N PRO A 151 -4.40 -28.32 6.97
CA PRO A 151 -4.87 -27.90 8.28
C PRO A 151 -4.74 -26.38 8.52
N PHE A 152 -5.74 -25.77 9.16
CA PHE A 152 -5.76 -24.33 9.44
C PHE A 152 -4.49 -23.83 10.14
N ASP A 153 -3.95 -24.61 11.08
CA ASP A 153 -2.77 -24.24 11.85
C ASP A 153 -1.53 -24.08 10.99
N ASP A 154 -1.41 -24.94 9.99
CA ASP A 154 -0.28 -24.90 9.05
C ASP A 154 -0.42 -23.68 8.14
N LEU A 155 -1.61 -23.46 7.55
CA LEU A 155 -1.90 -22.27 6.74
C LEU A 155 -1.67 -20.97 7.52
N TRP A 156 -2.11 -20.93 8.76
CA TRP A 156 -1.92 -19.77 9.62
C TRP A 156 -0.44 -19.51 9.95
N SER A 157 0.29 -20.58 10.24
CA SER A 157 1.72 -20.49 10.57
C SER A 157 2.57 -20.08 9.38
N GLU A 158 2.23 -20.52 8.18
CA GLU A 158 2.87 -20.06 6.94
C GLU A 158 2.62 -18.58 6.69
N LEU A 159 1.39 -18.10 6.94
CA LEU A 159 1.02 -16.71 6.67
C LEU A 159 1.70 -15.72 7.63
N TRP A 160 1.75 -16.07 8.93
CA TRP A 160 2.15 -15.15 10.00
C TRP A 160 3.50 -15.46 10.62
N GLY A 161 4.07 -16.60 10.32
CA GLY A 161 5.32 -17.09 10.94
C GLY A 161 5.10 -17.68 12.33
N VAL A 162 6.10 -18.41 12.80
CA VAL A 162 6.06 -19.17 14.07
C VAL A 162 6.24 -18.25 15.29
N ASP A 163 6.95 -17.11 15.12
CA ASP A 163 7.29 -16.18 16.22
C ASP A 163 6.14 -15.25 16.65
N SER A 164 5.06 -15.19 15.88
CA SER A 164 3.88 -14.38 16.19
C SER A 164 3.02 -14.94 17.36
N ARG A 165 3.42 -16.04 18.00
CA ARG A 165 2.68 -16.75 19.06
C ARG A 165 2.57 -16.01 20.41
N THR A 166 3.27 -14.90 20.59
CA THR A 166 3.48 -14.30 21.91
C THR A 166 2.39 -13.33 22.36
N SER A 167 1.63 -12.71 21.45
CA SER A 167 0.59 -11.73 21.80
C SER A 167 -0.75 -12.39 22.06
N ALA A 168 -1.43 -12.01 23.17
CA ALA A 168 -2.77 -12.49 23.50
C ALA A 168 -3.79 -12.12 22.41
N HIS A 169 -3.65 -10.94 21.79
CA HIS A 169 -4.49 -10.47 20.69
C HIS A 169 -4.38 -11.38 19.46
N TYR A 170 -3.17 -11.76 19.11
CA TYR A 170 -2.90 -12.67 18.00
C TYR A 170 -3.53 -14.06 18.20
N ARG A 171 -3.45 -14.61 19.42
CA ARG A 171 -4.07 -15.92 19.74
C ARG A 171 -5.58 -15.87 19.64
N ASN A 172 -6.20 -14.76 20.07
CA ASN A 172 -7.64 -14.58 19.98
C ASN A 172 -8.10 -14.44 18.52
N ASP A 173 -7.37 -13.66 17.71
CA ASP A 173 -7.65 -13.52 16.27
C ASP A 173 -7.53 -14.88 15.55
N LYS A 174 -6.51 -15.67 15.89
CA LYS A 174 -6.30 -17.01 15.32
C LYS A 174 -7.49 -17.93 15.60
N GLU A 175 -7.97 -17.96 16.84
CA GLU A 175 -9.08 -18.83 17.21
C GLU A 175 -10.39 -18.42 16.56
N ILE A 176 -10.70 -17.13 16.52
CA ILE A 176 -11.87 -16.59 15.80
C ILE A 176 -11.80 -16.94 14.31
N SER A 177 -10.65 -16.80 13.70
CA SER A 177 -10.44 -17.12 12.29
C SER A 177 -10.62 -18.61 11.99
N ARG A 178 -10.11 -19.47 12.88
CA ARG A 178 -10.30 -20.93 12.82
C ARG A 178 -11.77 -21.29 12.83
N GLN A 179 -12.51 -20.78 13.80
CA GLN A 179 -13.94 -21.06 13.96
C GLN A 179 -14.73 -20.64 12.73
N LYS A 180 -14.42 -19.46 12.15
CA LYS A 180 -15.10 -19.00 10.94
C LYS A 180 -14.80 -19.87 9.73
N LEU A 181 -13.55 -20.31 9.55
CA LEU A 181 -13.21 -21.24 8.48
C LEU A 181 -13.90 -22.59 8.65
N GLN A 182 -13.94 -23.11 9.89
CA GLN A 182 -14.68 -24.36 10.20
C GLN A 182 -16.17 -24.25 9.89
N ILE A 183 -16.81 -23.11 10.19
CA ILE A 183 -18.21 -22.85 9.81
C ILE A 183 -18.39 -22.94 8.30
N LEU A 184 -17.51 -22.31 7.52
CA LEU A 184 -17.57 -22.38 6.06
C LEU A 184 -17.32 -23.79 5.51
N GLN A 185 -16.36 -24.51 6.08
CA GLN A 185 -16.06 -25.90 5.68
C GLN A 185 -17.21 -26.84 6.05
N GLY A 186 -17.80 -26.68 7.26
CA GLY A 186 -18.94 -27.46 7.71
C GLY A 186 -20.24 -27.15 6.95
N GLY A 187 -20.30 -25.98 6.33
CA GLY A 187 -21.46 -25.49 5.57
C GLY A 187 -22.49 -24.76 6.44
N ILE A 188 -23.12 -23.78 5.83
CA ILE A 188 -24.12 -22.88 6.43
C ILE A 188 -25.48 -23.22 5.82
N ASP A 189 -26.45 -23.46 6.68
CA ASP A 189 -27.84 -23.71 6.26
C ASP A 189 -28.48 -22.37 5.83
N ILE A 190 -28.99 -22.35 4.62
CA ILE A 190 -29.77 -21.26 4.03
C ILE A 190 -31.12 -21.80 3.54
N ASN A 191 -32.08 -20.91 3.26
CA ASN A 191 -33.44 -21.30 2.87
C ASN A 191 -33.50 -22.28 1.68
N GLU A 192 -32.48 -22.28 0.81
CA GLU A 192 -32.43 -23.10 -0.41
C GLU A 192 -31.50 -24.33 -0.31
N GLY A 193 -30.95 -24.60 0.89
CA GLY A 193 -30.03 -25.72 1.11
C GLY A 193 -28.81 -25.35 1.94
N LYS A 194 -27.76 -26.16 1.83
CA LYS A 194 -26.51 -25.97 2.56
C LYS A 194 -25.38 -25.47 1.65
N ILE A 195 -24.82 -24.32 1.98
CA ILE A 195 -23.65 -23.77 1.27
C ILE A 195 -22.39 -24.04 2.08
N SER A 196 -21.37 -24.65 1.46
CA SER A 196 -20.07 -24.91 2.05
C SER A 196 -18.94 -24.24 1.27
N LEU A 197 -17.77 -24.13 1.89
CA LEU A 197 -16.56 -23.65 1.20
C LEU A 197 -16.29 -24.49 -0.07
N GLU A 198 -16.46 -25.81 0.01
CA GLU A 198 -16.25 -26.71 -1.13
C GLU A 198 -17.24 -26.43 -2.27
N SER A 199 -18.54 -26.21 -1.96
CA SER A 199 -19.52 -25.88 -3.00
C SER A 199 -19.23 -24.53 -3.65
N LEU A 200 -18.84 -23.51 -2.87
CA LEU A 200 -18.47 -22.20 -3.39
C LEU A 200 -17.22 -22.25 -4.29
N ILE A 201 -16.23 -23.06 -3.94
CA ILE A 201 -15.04 -23.27 -4.77
C ILE A 201 -15.40 -23.99 -6.07
N LYS A 202 -16.26 -25.01 -6.04
CA LYS A 202 -16.71 -25.74 -7.22
C LYS A 202 -17.52 -24.86 -8.19
N GLU A 203 -18.29 -23.93 -7.67
CA GLU A 203 -19.07 -22.98 -8.47
C GLU A 203 -18.22 -21.85 -9.10
N CYS A 204 -16.97 -21.69 -8.65
CA CYS A 204 -16.14 -20.60 -9.11
C CYS A 204 -15.61 -20.84 -10.53
N ALA A 205 -16.06 -20.01 -11.47
CA ALA A 205 -15.63 -20.09 -12.88
C ALA A 205 -14.33 -19.30 -13.18
N VAL A 206 -13.81 -18.54 -12.21
CA VAL A 206 -12.60 -17.73 -12.40
C VAL A 206 -11.38 -18.56 -12.00
N HIS A 207 -10.37 -18.61 -12.84
CA HIS A 207 -9.13 -19.37 -12.62
C HIS A 207 -7.91 -18.47 -12.69
N TRP A 208 -7.08 -18.50 -11.66
CA TRP A 208 -5.81 -17.79 -11.62
C TRP A 208 -4.67 -18.77 -11.33
N ASN A 209 -3.62 -18.71 -12.14
CA ASN A 209 -2.42 -19.51 -11.92
C ASN A 209 -1.48 -18.90 -10.87
N THR A 210 -1.57 -17.58 -10.68
CA THR A 210 -0.68 -16.83 -9.77
C THR A 210 -1.46 -15.79 -8.99
N PRO A 211 -1.01 -15.43 -7.77
CA PRO A 211 -1.49 -14.25 -7.07
C PRO A 211 -1.30 -12.97 -7.88
N GLU A 212 -1.87 -11.89 -7.38
CA GLU A 212 -1.89 -10.59 -8.04
C GLU A 212 -0.49 -10.00 -8.25
N TRP A 213 -0.29 -9.42 -9.44
CA TRP A 213 0.83 -8.56 -9.77
C TRP A 213 0.45 -7.09 -9.60
N GLY A 214 1.41 -6.27 -9.17
CA GLY A 214 1.21 -4.84 -9.00
C GLY A 214 2.47 -4.09 -8.66
N PHE A 215 2.31 -2.88 -8.14
CA PHE A 215 3.40 -2.00 -7.74
C PHE A 215 3.69 -2.15 -6.25
N PRO A 216 4.96 -2.01 -5.82
CA PRO A 216 5.33 -1.99 -4.40
C PRO A 216 4.67 -0.81 -3.70
N LYS A 217 4.03 -1.07 -2.55
CA LYS A 217 3.32 -0.06 -1.76
C LYS A 217 2.94 -0.56 -0.38
N GLY A 218 2.88 0.33 0.56
CA GLY A 218 2.33 0.04 1.88
C GLY A 218 1.85 1.26 2.63
N ARG A 219 1.57 1.08 3.89
CA ARG A 219 1.01 2.12 4.75
C ARG A 219 2.10 2.91 5.43
N ARG A 220 1.78 4.17 5.70
CA ARG A 220 2.67 5.08 6.41
C ARG A 220 2.92 4.63 7.84
N ASP A 221 4.17 4.69 8.24
CA ASP A 221 4.57 4.58 9.63
C ASP A 221 4.32 5.89 10.40
N PRO A 222 4.26 5.86 11.74
CA PRO A 222 4.15 7.07 12.54
C PRO A 222 5.29 8.05 12.20
N HIS A 223 4.92 9.33 11.97
CA HIS A 223 5.85 10.43 11.64
C HIS A 223 6.56 10.36 10.29
N GLU A 224 6.18 9.43 9.43
CA GLU A 224 6.71 9.30 8.08
C GLU A 224 5.94 10.22 7.09
N ASN A 225 6.62 10.80 6.10
CA ASN A 225 5.97 11.51 5.01
C ASN A 225 5.64 10.56 3.84
N ASP A 226 4.83 11.02 2.90
CA ASP A 226 4.30 10.21 1.80
C ASP A 226 5.41 9.58 0.94
N LEU A 227 6.40 10.38 0.52
CA LEU A 227 7.51 9.91 -0.31
C LEU A 227 8.45 8.97 0.46
N ALA A 228 8.74 9.27 1.73
CA ALA A 228 9.56 8.40 2.56
C ALA A 228 8.91 7.02 2.71
N CYS A 229 7.58 6.98 2.94
CA CYS A 229 6.81 5.75 2.96
C CYS A 229 6.94 4.98 1.65
N ALA A 230 6.70 5.63 0.51
CA ALA A 230 6.79 5.00 -0.80
C ALA A 230 8.18 4.39 -1.09
N LEU A 231 9.26 5.10 -0.71
CA LEU A 231 10.63 4.62 -0.90
C LEU A 231 11.02 3.52 0.10
N ARG A 232 10.51 3.55 1.33
CA ARG A 232 10.70 2.47 2.30
C ARG A 232 10.03 1.18 1.81
N GLU A 233 8.75 1.26 1.44
CA GLU A 233 7.99 0.12 0.92
C GLU A 233 8.64 -0.46 -0.35
N MET A 234 9.12 0.40 -1.25
CA MET A 234 9.92 -0.03 -2.40
C MET A 234 11.12 -0.86 -1.95
N SER A 235 11.86 -0.37 -0.95
CA SER A 235 13.07 -1.07 -0.48
C SER A 235 12.73 -2.39 0.23
N GLU A 236 11.65 -2.44 1.00
CA GLU A 236 11.19 -3.63 1.72
C GLU A 236 10.69 -4.72 0.76
N GLU A 237 9.90 -4.35 -0.24
CA GLU A 237 9.25 -5.28 -1.16
C GLU A 237 10.11 -5.66 -2.38
N THR A 238 11.11 -4.83 -2.76
CA THR A 238 11.94 -5.09 -3.96
C THR A 238 13.43 -5.23 -3.69
N GLY A 239 13.91 -4.87 -2.50
CA GLY A 239 15.33 -4.80 -2.18
C GLY A 239 16.06 -3.59 -2.80
N ILE A 240 15.40 -2.80 -3.66
CA ILE A 240 16.00 -1.62 -4.29
C ILE A 240 16.15 -0.52 -3.25
N LYS A 241 17.38 -0.10 -2.99
CA LYS A 241 17.66 0.99 -2.06
C LYS A 241 17.35 2.35 -2.70
N LYS A 242 16.91 3.32 -1.88
CA LYS A 242 16.59 4.69 -2.33
C LYS A 242 17.75 5.39 -3.05
N GLU A 243 19.00 5.04 -2.72
CA GLU A 243 20.19 5.59 -3.36
C GLU A 243 20.34 5.14 -4.82
N ASN A 244 19.69 4.04 -5.19
CA ASN A 244 19.75 3.45 -6.53
C ASN A 244 18.64 3.94 -7.46
N VAL A 245 17.78 4.85 -6.98
CA VAL A 245 16.67 5.41 -7.78
C VAL A 245 16.72 6.91 -7.82
N ILE A 246 16.06 7.46 -8.82
CA ILE A 246 15.80 8.89 -8.97
C ILE A 246 14.29 9.07 -9.02
N VAL A 247 13.76 9.93 -8.14
CA VAL A 247 12.35 10.30 -8.13
C VAL A 247 12.11 11.39 -9.18
N ILE A 248 11.12 11.21 -10.04
CA ILE A 248 10.72 12.23 -11.01
C ILE A 248 10.01 13.36 -10.28
N GLN A 249 10.53 14.59 -10.37
CA GLN A 249 10.06 15.73 -9.58
C GLN A 249 8.89 16.48 -10.23
N ASN A 250 8.75 16.42 -11.54
CA ASN A 250 7.74 17.16 -12.31
C ASN A 250 6.49 16.33 -12.65
N ILE A 251 6.32 15.18 -12.04
CA ILE A 251 5.12 14.35 -12.11
C ILE A 251 4.54 14.20 -10.73
N GLU A 252 3.31 14.67 -10.54
CA GLU A 252 2.55 14.43 -9.32
C GLU A 252 2.27 12.94 -9.12
N PRO A 253 2.22 12.45 -7.87
CA PRO A 253 1.88 11.06 -7.60
C PRO A 253 0.50 10.71 -8.19
N LEU A 254 0.43 9.65 -8.97
CA LEU A 254 -0.83 9.16 -9.50
C LEU A 254 -1.62 8.41 -8.44
N CYS A 255 -2.94 8.64 -8.42
CA CYS A 255 -3.84 8.03 -7.45
C CYS A 255 -4.69 6.95 -8.10
N GLU A 256 -4.69 5.76 -7.50
CA GLU A 256 -5.64 4.68 -7.71
C GLU A 256 -6.67 4.73 -6.59
N THR A 257 -7.94 4.96 -6.90
CA THR A 257 -9.00 5.11 -5.90
C THR A 257 -10.13 4.15 -6.21
N PHE A 258 -10.52 3.32 -5.22
CA PHE A 258 -11.54 2.29 -5.40
C PHE A 258 -12.20 1.89 -4.08
N TYR A 259 -13.34 1.21 -4.17
CA TYR A 259 -13.96 0.53 -3.04
C TYR A 259 -13.58 -0.95 -3.06
N GLY A 260 -13.01 -1.42 -1.96
CA GLY A 260 -12.73 -2.85 -1.79
C GLY A 260 -14.02 -3.67 -1.65
N SER A 261 -13.91 -4.99 -1.75
CA SER A 261 -15.03 -5.92 -1.50
C SER A 261 -15.63 -5.79 -0.09
N ASN A 262 -14.86 -5.27 0.86
CA ASN A 262 -15.26 -4.94 2.22
C ASN A 262 -15.92 -3.57 2.37
N HIS A 263 -16.29 -2.92 1.28
CA HIS A 263 -16.87 -1.58 1.21
C HIS A 263 -16.00 -0.45 1.79
N VAL A 264 -14.73 -0.71 2.04
CA VAL A 264 -13.79 0.31 2.49
C VAL A 264 -13.25 1.07 1.28
N HIS A 265 -13.20 2.39 1.40
CA HIS A 265 -12.64 3.27 0.38
C HIS A 265 -11.12 3.30 0.52
N TYR A 266 -10.41 2.96 -0.55
CA TYR A 266 -8.95 2.92 -0.64
C TYR A 266 -8.43 3.98 -1.60
N CYS A 267 -7.23 4.49 -1.31
CA CYS A 267 -6.46 5.36 -2.19
C CYS A 267 -5.00 4.91 -2.17
N HIS A 268 -4.48 4.52 -3.32
CA HIS A 268 -3.05 4.24 -3.45
C HIS A 268 -2.39 5.35 -4.26
N LYS A 269 -1.32 5.94 -3.72
CA LYS A 269 -0.55 7.01 -4.36
C LYS A 269 0.80 6.47 -4.79
N TYR A 270 1.12 6.64 -6.06
CA TYR A 270 2.34 6.11 -6.66
C TYR A 270 3.24 7.24 -7.17
N TYR A 271 4.46 7.28 -6.66
CA TYR A 271 5.53 8.12 -7.17
C TYR A 271 6.22 7.42 -8.34
N THR A 272 6.61 8.18 -9.36
CA THR A 272 7.38 7.66 -10.48
C THR A 272 8.86 7.73 -10.16
N VAL A 273 9.56 6.60 -10.31
CA VAL A 273 11.00 6.52 -10.06
C VAL A 273 11.71 5.78 -11.19
N PHE A 274 12.95 6.18 -11.47
CA PHE A 274 13.85 5.46 -12.37
C PHE A 274 15.00 4.86 -11.58
N VAL A 275 15.40 3.64 -11.92
CA VAL A 275 16.66 3.08 -11.38
C VAL A 275 17.86 3.73 -12.05
N LYS A 276 18.94 3.98 -11.28
CA LYS A 276 20.16 4.67 -11.76
C LYS A 276 21.03 3.86 -12.72
N SER A 277 20.83 2.56 -12.79
CA SER A 277 21.59 1.64 -13.63
C SER A 277 20.70 0.47 -14.05
N ASN A 278 21.19 -0.38 -14.95
CA ASN A 278 20.54 -1.65 -15.28
C ASN A 278 20.63 -2.60 -14.07
N LEU A 279 19.87 -2.29 -13.04
CA LEU A 279 19.82 -3.07 -11.81
C LEU A 279 18.97 -4.31 -12.06
N GLU A 280 19.58 -5.47 -11.90
CA GLU A 280 18.82 -6.72 -11.80
C GLU A 280 18.27 -6.86 -10.39
N VAL A 281 17.01 -7.29 -10.32
CA VAL A 281 16.33 -7.56 -9.07
C VAL A 281 16.08 -9.05 -8.96
N THR A 282 16.37 -9.58 -7.79
CA THR A 282 16.14 -10.99 -7.50
C THR A 282 15.40 -11.13 -6.18
N TYR A 283 14.59 -12.18 -6.08
CA TYR A 283 13.96 -12.53 -4.83
C TYR A 283 15.04 -12.90 -3.79
N ASP A 284 14.96 -12.24 -2.62
CA ASP A 284 15.88 -12.45 -1.50
C ASP A 284 15.09 -13.02 -0.31
N ASP A 285 15.26 -14.30 -0.04
CA ASP A 285 14.61 -14.99 1.08
C ASP A 285 15.17 -14.63 2.46
N THR A 286 16.29 -13.93 2.51
CA THR A 286 16.85 -13.36 3.75
C THR A 286 16.19 -12.03 4.13
N ASN A 287 15.58 -11.33 3.17
CA ASN A 287 14.75 -10.18 3.42
C ASN A 287 13.40 -10.62 4.00
N LEU A 288 13.19 -10.38 5.29
CA LEU A 288 11.98 -10.81 6.00
C LEU A 288 10.69 -10.16 5.47
N HIS A 289 10.75 -8.93 4.98
CA HIS A 289 9.59 -8.25 4.38
C HIS A 289 9.22 -8.90 3.06
N MET A 290 10.20 -9.06 2.16
CA MET A 290 10.01 -9.73 0.88
C MET A 290 9.48 -11.15 1.07
N LYS A 291 10.08 -11.92 1.97
CA LYS A 291 9.67 -13.30 2.27
C LYS A 291 8.22 -13.42 2.75
N ARG A 292 7.71 -12.41 3.45
CA ARG A 292 6.33 -12.42 3.99
C ARG A 292 5.28 -12.04 2.96
N GLU A 293 5.59 -11.12 2.07
CA GLU A 293 4.58 -10.46 1.24
C GLU A 293 4.75 -10.72 -0.26
N ILE A 294 5.98 -11.03 -0.71
CA ILE A 294 6.34 -11.12 -2.12
C ILE A 294 6.55 -12.58 -2.52
N GLY A 295 5.92 -13.00 -3.60
CA GLY A 295 6.12 -14.31 -4.22
C GLY A 295 7.10 -14.27 -5.39
N ASN A 296 7.14 -13.14 -6.10
CA ASN A 296 8.05 -12.92 -7.23
C ASN A 296 8.19 -11.43 -7.52
N LEU A 297 9.26 -11.04 -8.21
CA LEU A 297 9.42 -9.70 -8.78
C LEU A 297 10.16 -9.82 -10.11
N GLN A 298 9.75 -9.00 -11.09
CA GLN A 298 10.29 -9.10 -12.45
C GLN A 298 10.11 -7.80 -13.21
N TRP A 299 11.09 -7.50 -14.07
CA TRP A 299 10.99 -6.45 -15.09
C TRP A 299 10.14 -6.93 -16.26
N PHE A 300 9.25 -6.07 -16.73
CA PHE A 300 8.39 -6.33 -17.88
C PHE A 300 8.46 -5.16 -18.86
N SER A 301 8.33 -5.43 -20.15
CA SER A 301 7.94 -4.39 -21.09
C SER A 301 6.63 -3.74 -20.63
N LEU A 302 6.34 -2.52 -21.09
CA LEU A 302 5.08 -1.85 -20.69
C LEU A 302 3.85 -2.64 -21.11
N GLU A 303 3.90 -3.31 -22.26
CA GLU A 303 2.81 -4.15 -22.77
C GLU A 303 2.64 -5.40 -21.92
N ASP A 304 3.73 -6.15 -21.67
CA ASP A 304 3.68 -7.35 -20.84
C ASP A 304 3.27 -7.02 -19.40
N GLY A 305 3.76 -5.92 -18.84
CA GLY A 305 3.37 -5.44 -17.52
C GLY A 305 1.88 -5.17 -17.42
N LEU A 306 1.30 -4.57 -18.47
CA LEU A 306 -0.14 -4.34 -18.54
C LEU A 306 -0.94 -5.65 -18.62
N GLN A 307 -0.41 -6.68 -19.28
CA GLN A 307 -1.04 -8.00 -19.33
C GLN A 307 -0.90 -8.79 -18.02
N LYS A 308 0.20 -8.57 -17.27
CA LYS A 308 0.42 -9.22 -15.98
C LYS A 308 -0.50 -8.73 -14.88
N ILE A 309 -0.86 -7.44 -14.88
CA ILE A 309 -1.88 -6.90 -13.99
C ILE A 309 -3.23 -7.48 -14.40
N ARG A 310 -3.95 -8.11 -13.47
CA ARG A 310 -5.25 -8.74 -13.72
C ARG A 310 -6.20 -7.78 -14.44
N ALA A 311 -6.98 -8.29 -15.38
CA ALA A 311 -7.83 -7.48 -16.25
C ALA A 311 -8.95 -6.75 -15.50
N ASP A 312 -9.40 -7.30 -14.38
CA ASP A 312 -10.40 -6.72 -13.48
C ASP A 312 -9.85 -5.60 -12.60
N ASN A 313 -8.51 -5.47 -12.46
CA ASN A 313 -7.88 -4.37 -11.74
C ASN A 313 -7.65 -3.17 -12.67
N ILE A 314 -8.76 -2.56 -13.09
CA ILE A 314 -8.77 -1.47 -14.08
C ILE A 314 -7.97 -0.27 -13.58
N GLU A 315 -8.16 0.12 -12.33
CA GLU A 315 -7.53 1.30 -11.75
C GLU A 315 -6.00 1.19 -11.76
N LYS A 316 -5.47 0.02 -11.44
CA LYS A 316 -4.02 -0.23 -11.46
C LYS A 316 -3.45 -0.25 -12.89
N ARG A 317 -4.19 -0.82 -13.84
CA ARG A 317 -3.83 -0.79 -15.26
C ARG A 317 -3.80 0.64 -15.78
N GLU A 318 -4.77 1.46 -15.38
CA GLU A 318 -4.79 2.89 -15.71
C GLU A 318 -3.58 3.65 -15.15
N ILE A 319 -3.08 3.33 -13.97
CA ILE A 319 -1.86 3.94 -13.42
C ILE A 319 -0.70 3.73 -14.39
N LEU A 320 -0.49 2.50 -14.88
CA LEU A 320 0.60 2.21 -15.82
C LEU A 320 0.41 2.97 -17.15
N VAL A 321 -0.80 3.00 -17.69
CA VAL A 321 -1.11 3.71 -18.94
C VAL A 321 -0.91 5.22 -18.78
N LYS A 322 -1.44 5.81 -17.71
CA LYS A 322 -1.30 7.25 -17.41
C LYS A 322 0.17 7.62 -17.23
N MET A 323 0.93 6.82 -16.48
CA MET A 323 2.36 7.06 -16.27
C MET A 323 3.14 7.02 -17.58
N THR A 324 2.89 6.01 -18.40
CA THR A 324 3.53 5.90 -19.71
C THR A 324 3.19 7.08 -20.63
N THR A 325 1.92 7.54 -20.59
CA THR A 325 1.49 8.71 -21.35
C THR A 325 2.19 9.99 -20.89
N LEU A 326 2.33 10.18 -19.58
CA LEU A 326 3.07 11.32 -19.01
C LEU A 326 4.54 11.28 -19.43
N LEU A 327 5.19 10.12 -19.38
CA LEU A 327 6.58 9.95 -19.80
C LEU A 327 6.79 10.21 -21.31
N ARG A 328 5.78 9.98 -22.14
CA ARG A 328 5.79 10.36 -23.57
C ARG A 328 5.61 11.86 -23.80
N SER A 329 4.82 12.50 -22.94
CA SER A 329 4.37 13.88 -23.12
C SER A 329 5.30 14.89 -22.43
N PHE A 330 6.04 14.48 -21.40
CA PHE A 330 6.88 15.35 -20.59
C PHE A 330 8.28 14.79 -20.45
N CYS A 331 9.29 15.68 -20.61
CA CYS A 331 10.66 15.31 -20.25
C CYS A 331 10.75 15.17 -18.72
N PRO A 332 11.13 14.00 -18.19
CA PRO A 332 11.32 13.83 -16.76
C PRO A 332 12.39 14.77 -16.22
N ILE A 333 12.09 15.47 -15.13
CA ILE A 333 13.11 16.21 -14.38
C ILE A 333 13.62 15.30 -13.27
N LEU A 334 14.90 15.00 -13.33
CA LEU A 334 15.59 14.19 -12.34
C LEU A 334 16.54 15.11 -11.57
N HIS A 335 16.35 15.17 -10.26
CA HIS A 335 17.32 15.76 -9.34
C HIS A 335 17.94 14.65 -8.52
N GLU A 336 19.27 14.68 -8.39
CA GLU A 336 20.02 13.83 -7.46
C GLU A 336 19.73 14.19 -6.01
#